data_9de04d486b578c2c6e77ec1b48de4082
#
_entry.id   9de04d486b578c2c6e77ec1b48de4082
#
_cell.length_a   1.000
_cell.length_b   1.000
_cell.length_c   1.000
_cell.angle_alpha   90.00
_cell.angle_beta   90.00
_cell.angle_gamma   90.00
#
_symmetry.space_group_name_H-M   'P 1'
#
loop_
_entity.id
_entity.type
_entity.pdbx_description
1 polymer ?
#
loop_
_entity_poly.entity_id
_entity_poly.type
_entity_poly.pdbx_seq_one_letter_code
_entity_poly.pdbx_strand_id
1 'polypeptide(L)'
;MMKQIWKNLWSQRAQNVWLFAELVVVCFVAWTQIDPIAVRLFYQNQPAGFDIDRLVVADARLYKTMGQNIYDHDGDEYYQQMSEQFTREMKQLKQHLLELDEVAYVSFLDAIEGYPRMNKSYWEIPLPNDTIGIDVPWCFYNIEEDFFETFGIQPIPGSPSQHELSMNSGGGQNLIITRSLAERIYGSAEAAIGKNLDSGSTYGDGTGNKYPIIYTIRGVVEDVGARTDEYSTWMAFCPNGHLSYNQSKARLVIRLKPGVNMTRFVEEQTYRTGELASEHFVICSFVPYVDAPKNMDSFDSPDFNAQSDYDFNLSVATAIFFLINLCLGVIGTFWMQTKRRTEESGIMRAFGATKRRIMGLFLAEGFVLTTLSMFITCILYLNYVKTGLGKLCIPSSTQPDPTWVADKPLHFLIISGIVYLIILLTVSIGILIPSWNIVRTKPVEALREE
;
A
#
# COMPACT_ATOMS: atom_id res chain seq x y z
N MET A 1 28.22 -17.81 33.61
CA MET A 1 27.22 -18.17 32.62
C MET A 1 27.78 -18.01 31.20
N MET A 2 28.24 -16.83 30.73
CA MET A 2 28.79 -16.62 29.37
C MET A 2 29.96 -17.56 29.04
N LYS A 3 30.97 -17.73 29.93
CA LYS A 3 32.07 -18.65 29.70
C LYS A 3 31.62 -20.12 29.52
N GLN A 4 30.54 -20.51 30.18
CA GLN A 4 29.99 -21.88 30.09
C GLN A 4 29.24 -22.07 28.78
N ILE A 5 28.48 -21.06 28.32
CA ILE A 5 27.81 -21.06 27.01
C ILE A 5 28.85 -21.19 25.89
N TRP A 6 29.90 -20.37 25.94
CA TRP A 6 30.97 -20.40 24.92
C TRP A 6 31.71 -21.75 24.89
N LYS A 7 31.98 -22.36 26.06
CA LYS A 7 32.60 -23.69 26.16
C LYS A 7 31.69 -24.76 25.55
N ASN A 8 30.38 -24.71 25.82
CA ASN A 8 29.41 -25.66 25.27
C ASN A 8 29.30 -25.53 23.75
N LEU A 9 29.18 -24.28 23.24
CA LEU A 9 29.14 -24.01 21.81
C LEU A 9 30.40 -24.55 21.09
N TRP A 10 31.59 -24.41 21.70
CA TRP A 10 32.81 -24.87 21.12
C TRP A 10 32.98 -26.41 21.19
N SER A 11 32.50 -27.05 22.27
CA SER A 11 32.58 -28.51 22.38
C SER A 11 31.70 -29.25 21.36
N GLN A 12 30.60 -28.62 20.94
CA GLN A 12 29.65 -29.14 19.94
C GLN A 12 29.77 -28.44 18.57
N ARG A 13 30.93 -27.91 18.26
CA ARG A 13 31.19 -27.05 17.08
C ARG A 13 30.69 -27.63 15.76
N ALA A 14 30.80 -28.93 15.50
CA ALA A 14 30.37 -29.53 14.25
C ALA A 14 28.85 -29.43 14.00
N GLN A 15 28.06 -29.57 15.05
CA GLN A 15 26.59 -29.44 14.99
C GLN A 15 26.20 -27.97 14.97
N ASN A 16 26.83 -27.12 15.77
CA ASN A 16 26.53 -25.70 15.86
C ASN A 16 26.93 -24.95 14.60
N VAL A 17 27.97 -25.37 13.86
CA VAL A 17 28.34 -24.77 12.56
C VAL A 17 27.27 -25.02 11.51
N TRP A 18 26.65 -26.20 11.46
CA TRP A 18 25.55 -26.48 10.54
C TRP A 18 24.36 -25.61 10.84
N LEU A 19 23.93 -25.58 12.10
CA LEU A 19 22.81 -24.76 12.58
C LEU A 19 23.05 -23.26 12.34
N PHE A 20 24.29 -22.82 12.58
CA PHE A 20 24.70 -21.44 12.31
C PHE A 20 24.59 -21.11 10.82
N ALA A 21 25.07 -21.98 9.94
CA ALA A 21 24.98 -21.80 8.49
C ALA A 21 23.50 -21.76 8.02
N GLU A 22 22.67 -22.67 8.55
CA GLU A 22 21.23 -22.68 8.30
C GLU A 22 20.59 -21.36 8.72
N LEU A 23 20.86 -20.87 9.94
CA LEU A 23 20.34 -19.60 10.44
C LEU A 23 20.79 -18.40 9.58
N VAL A 24 22.02 -18.38 9.10
CA VAL A 24 22.51 -17.31 8.20
C VAL A 24 21.71 -17.29 6.91
N VAL A 25 21.48 -18.45 6.28
CA VAL A 25 20.67 -18.54 5.06
C VAL A 25 19.23 -18.13 5.32
N VAL A 26 18.63 -18.62 6.41
CA VAL A 26 17.26 -18.29 6.80
C VAL A 26 17.10 -16.79 7.05
N CYS A 27 18.00 -16.16 7.80
CA CYS A 27 17.99 -14.72 8.03
C CYS A 27 18.14 -13.94 6.73
N PHE A 28 19.00 -14.39 5.80
CA PHE A 28 19.21 -13.73 4.52
C PHE A 28 17.94 -13.77 3.65
N VAL A 29 17.33 -14.95 3.51
CA VAL A 29 16.08 -15.11 2.74
C VAL A 29 14.94 -14.36 3.40
N ALA A 30 14.79 -14.45 4.73
CA ALA A 30 13.77 -13.71 5.46
C ALA A 30 13.90 -12.19 5.23
N TRP A 31 15.13 -11.67 5.19
CA TRP A 31 15.40 -10.26 4.93
C TRP A 31 14.86 -9.83 3.56
N THR A 32 15.15 -10.60 2.50
CA THR A 32 14.68 -10.28 1.14
C THR A 32 13.17 -10.32 0.99
N GLN A 33 12.46 -11.10 1.81
CA GLN A 33 11.01 -11.22 1.75
C GLN A 33 10.30 -10.18 2.63
N ILE A 34 10.88 -9.87 3.79
CA ILE A 34 10.26 -8.96 4.77
C ILE A 34 10.38 -7.50 4.33
N ASP A 35 11.46 -7.12 3.67
CA ASP A 35 11.71 -5.74 3.22
C ASP A 35 10.54 -5.18 2.38
N PRO A 36 10.16 -5.73 1.22
CA PRO A 36 9.08 -5.20 0.41
C PRO A 36 7.72 -5.21 1.12
N ILE A 37 7.47 -6.22 1.97
CA ILE A 37 6.24 -6.31 2.74
C ILE A 37 6.15 -5.20 3.77
N ALA A 38 7.23 -4.98 4.52
CA ALA A 38 7.27 -3.96 5.57
C ALA A 38 7.14 -2.54 5.00
N VAL A 39 7.82 -2.26 3.89
CA VAL A 39 7.75 -0.96 3.20
C VAL A 39 6.33 -0.70 2.70
N ARG A 40 5.71 -1.67 2.03
CA ARG A 40 4.35 -1.49 1.52
C ARG A 40 3.33 -1.34 2.64
N LEU A 41 3.39 -2.16 3.69
CA LEU A 41 2.53 -2.00 4.86
C LEU A 41 2.71 -0.64 5.52
N PHE A 42 3.94 -0.12 5.56
CA PHE A 42 4.21 1.21 6.09
C PHE A 42 3.48 2.29 5.29
N TYR A 43 3.63 2.31 3.95
CA TYR A 43 2.97 3.33 3.12
C TYR A 43 1.45 3.17 3.08
N GLN A 44 0.93 1.95 3.08
CA GLN A 44 -0.51 1.71 3.15
C GLN A 44 -1.15 2.29 4.42
N ASN A 45 -0.40 2.32 5.52
CA ASN A 45 -0.86 2.87 6.81
C ASN A 45 -0.55 4.36 7.00
N GLN A 46 0.03 5.05 5.99
CA GLN A 46 0.21 6.49 6.07
C GLN A 46 -1.14 7.23 6.03
N PRO A 47 -1.26 8.38 6.71
CA PRO A 47 -2.47 9.20 6.63
C PRO A 47 -2.85 9.54 5.18
N ALA A 48 -4.12 9.42 4.86
CA ALA A 48 -4.62 9.76 3.52
C ALA A 48 -4.61 11.26 3.24
N GLY A 49 -4.61 12.09 4.28
CA GLY A 49 -4.82 13.53 4.16
C GLY A 49 -6.29 13.92 3.96
N PHE A 50 -7.19 12.94 3.91
CA PHE A 50 -8.63 13.13 3.84
C PHE A 50 -9.35 12.01 4.60
N ASP A 51 -10.66 12.18 4.85
CA ASP A 51 -11.46 11.28 5.66
C ASP A 51 -11.92 10.05 4.85
N ILE A 52 -11.01 9.09 4.69
CA ILE A 52 -11.23 7.88 3.88
C ILE A 52 -12.24 6.91 4.51
N ASP A 53 -12.36 6.92 5.85
CA ASP A 53 -13.16 5.94 6.59
C ASP A 53 -14.68 6.13 6.41
N ARG A 54 -15.10 7.22 5.77
CA ARG A 54 -16.51 7.51 5.48
C ARG A 54 -16.84 7.50 3.99
N LEU A 55 -15.93 6.99 3.15
CA LEU A 55 -16.12 6.94 1.72
C LEU A 55 -16.52 5.55 1.23
N VAL A 56 -17.60 5.51 0.46
CA VAL A 56 -18.10 4.33 -0.25
C VAL A 56 -18.05 4.59 -1.74
N VAL A 57 -17.67 3.58 -2.50
CA VAL A 57 -17.64 3.63 -3.97
C VAL A 57 -18.78 2.80 -4.52
N ALA A 58 -19.47 3.35 -5.51
CA ALA A 58 -20.43 2.62 -6.32
C ALA A 58 -19.99 2.67 -7.80
N ASP A 59 -19.80 1.51 -8.41
CA ASP A 59 -19.47 1.38 -9.81
C ASP A 59 -20.73 1.08 -10.63
N ALA A 60 -21.05 1.96 -11.59
CA ALA A 60 -22.15 1.81 -12.53
C ALA A 60 -21.61 1.53 -13.93
N ARG A 61 -22.29 0.63 -14.67
CA ARG A 61 -21.90 0.24 -16.03
C ARG A 61 -23.11 0.17 -16.96
N LEU A 62 -22.92 0.57 -18.22
CA LEU A 62 -23.88 0.27 -19.26
C LEU A 62 -23.97 -1.25 -19.48
N TYR A 63 -25.16 -1.73 -19.84
CA TYR A 63 -25.34 -3.13 -20.21
C TYR A 63 -24.43 -3.51 -21.39
N LYS A 64 -23.84 -4.69 -21.32
CA LYS A 64 -22.86 -5.18 -22.29
C LYS A 64 -23.41 -5.24 -23.73
N THR A 65 -24.72 -5.51 -23.87
CA THR A 65 -25.45 -5.51 -25.14
C THR A 65 -25.51 -4.13 -25.81
N MET A 66 -25.45 -3.05 -25.03
CA MET A 66 -25.40 -1.69 -25.57
C MET A 66 -23.96 -1.26 -25.87
N GLY A 67 -22.97 -1.71 -25.05
CA GLY A 67 -21.57 -1.40 -25.26
C GLY A 67 -20.96 -2.00 -26.53
N GLN A 68 -21.40 -3.18 -26.97
CA GLN A 68 -20.94 -3.80 -28.22
C GLN A 68 -21.44 -3.03 -29.47
N ASN A 69 -22.66 -2.51 -29.40
CA ASN A 69 -23.22 -1.71 -30.49
C ASN A 69 -22.62 -0.29 -30.56
N ILE A 70 -22.03 0.18 -29.48
CA ILE A 70 -21.42 1.51 -29.42
C ILE A 70 -20.18 1.61 -30.33
N TYR A 71 -19.38 0.56 -30.43
CA TYR A 71 -18.17 0.55 -31.28
C TYR A 71 -18.43 0.18 -32.75
N ASP A 72 -19.58 -0.39 -33.06
CA ASP A 72 -19.91 -0.86 -34.42
C ASP A 72 -20.74 0.12 -35.25
N HIS A 73 -21.19 1.24 -34.69
CA HIS A 73 -21.98 2.24 -35.43
C HIS A 73 -21.15 3.50 -35.73
N ASP A 74 -20.91 3.78 -36.98
CA ASP A 74 -20.30 4.99 -37.55
C ASP A 74 -21.16 6.27 -37.36
N GLY A 75 -21.89 6.43 -36.29
CA GLY A 75 -22.80 7.55 -36.11
C GLY A 75 -22.54 8.34 -34.83
N ASP A 76 -21.91 9.50 -34.93
CA ASP A 76 -21.75 10.50 -33.84
C ASP A 76 -23.06 10.79 -33.10
N GLU A 77 -24.20 10.72 -33.79
CA GLU A 77 -25.52 11.05 -33.24
C GLU A 77 -26.05 9.98 -32.28
N TYR A 78 -25.82 8.71 -32.53
CA TYR A 78 -26.20 7.61 -31.62
C TYR A 78 -25.36 7.65 -30.30
N TYR A 79 -24.08 7.91 -30.43
CA TYR A 79 -23.18 8.08 -29.30
C TYR A 79 -23.62 9.26 -28.40
N GLN A 80 -23.95 10.38 -29.01
CA GLN A 80 -24.40 11.57 -28.28
C GLN A 80 -25.69 11.29 -27.51
N GLN A 81 -26.67 10.64 -28.14
CA GLN A 81 -27.94 10.31 -27.50
C GLN A 81 -27.77 9.36 -26.31
N MET A 82 -26.98 8.30 -26.48
CA MET A 82 -26.71 7.34 -25.39
C MET A 82 -25.93 7.97 -24.25
N SER A 83 -24.96 8.80 -24.56
CA SER A 83 -24.17 9.56 -23.60
C SER A 83 -25.03 10.52 -22.80
N GLU A 84 -25.92 11.28 -23.44
CA GLU A 84 -26.85 12.18 -22.75
C GLU A 84 -27.86 11.43 -21.89
N GLN A 85 -28.30 10.26 -22.32
CA GLN A 85 -29.23 9.45 -21.53
C GLN A 85 -28.55 8.87 -20.30
N PHE A 86 -27.37 8.29 -20.46
CA PHE A 86 -26.56 7.80 -19.34
C PHE A 86 -26.27 8.92 -18.33
N THR A 87 -25.95 10.12 -18.82
CA THR A 87 -25.78 11.32 -17.99
C THR A 87 -27.01 11.62 -17.15
N ARG A 88 -28.19 11.63 -17.79
CA ARG A 88 -29.45 11.91 -17.07
C ARG A 88 -29.71 10.86 -15.99
N GLU A 89 -29.52 9.59 -16.31
CA GLU A 89 -29.76 8.49 -15.38
C GLU A 89 -28.75 8.50 -14.22
N MET A 90 -27.47 8.81 -14.47
CA MET A 90 -26.48 8.98 -13.43
C MET A 90 -26.79 10.16 -12.49
N LYS A 91 -27.26 11.28 -13.05
CA LYS A 91 -27.72 12.41 -12.24
C LYS A 91 -28.93 12.05 -11.38
N GLN A 92 -29.86 11.25 -11.89
CA GLN A 92 -30.99 10.75 -11.10
C GLN A 92 -30.53 9.83 -9.98
N LEU A 93 -29.58 8.92 -10.28
CA LEU A 93 -28.97 8.05 -9.27
C LEU A 93 -28.26 8.86 -8.18
N LYS A 94 -27.49 9.89 -8.56
CA LYS A 94 -26.87 10.81 -7.58
C LYS A 94 -27.91 11.45 -6.68
N GLN A 95 -29.01 11.98 -7.25
CA GLN A 95 -30.07 12.59 -6.48
C GLN A 95 -30.73 11.60 -5.52
N HIS A 96 -31.04 10.40 -5.99
CA HIS A 96 -31.59 9.35 -5.14
C HIS A 96 -30.66 8.98 -3.97
N LEU A 97 -29.36 8.90 -4.21
CA LEU A 97 -28.38 8.64 -3.15
C LEU A 97 -28.28 9.81 -2.15
N LEU A 98 -28.42 11.06 -2.63
CA LEU A 98 -28.42 12.25 -1.75
C LEU A 98 -29.69 12.36 -0.90
N GLU A 99 -30.80 11.71 -1.28
CA GLU A 99 -32.03 11.65 -0.50
C GLU A 99 -31.93 10.69 0.71
N LEU A 100 -30.90 9.82 0.73
CA LEU A 100 -30.67 8.92 1.86
C LEU A 100 -30.16 9.69 3.09
N ASP A 101 -30.77 9.43 4.24
CA ASP A 101 -30.42 10.11 5.50
C ASP A 101 -28.94 9.92 5.90
N GLU A 102 -28.32 8.83 5.47
CA GLU A 102 -26.96 8.46 5.78
C GLU A 102 -25.91 9.19 4.92
N VAL A 103 -26.31 9.74 3.77
CA VAL A 103 -25.42 10.33 2.77
C VAL A 103 -25.25 11.83 3.01
N ALA A 104 -24.01 12.30 2.95
CA ALA A 104 -23.67 13.72 3.05
C ALA A 104 -23.40 14.34 1.68
N TYR A 105 -22.59 13.70 0.86
CA TYR A 105 -22.18 14.15 -0.47
C TYR A 105 -22.01 12.98 -1.42
N VAL A 106 -22.17 13.23 -2.71
CA VAL A 106 -21.91 12.27 -3.79
C VAL A 106 -21.22 13.00 -4.92
N SER A 107 -20.12 12.46 -5.40
CA SER A 107 -19.39 12.97 -6.55
C SER A 107 -19.16 11.88 -7.57
N PHE A 108 -19.25 12.23 -8.85
CA PHE A 108 -18.81 11.37 -9.92
C PHE A 108 -17.31 11.52 -10.11
N LEU A 109 -16.65 10.38 -10.37
CA LEU A 109 -15.28 10.34 -10.81
C LEU A 109 -15.22 9.85 -12.24
N ASP A 110 -14.28 10.40 -13.01
CA ASP A 110 -13.96 9.87 -14.31
C ASP A 110 -13.35 8.48 -14.17
N ALA A 111 -13.82 7.52 -14.97
CA ALA A 111 -13.43 6.13 -14.85
C ALA A 111 -11.97 5.85 -15.26
N ILE A 112 -11.32 6.80 -15.94
CA ILE A 112 -10.03 6.54 -16.61
C ILE A 112 -8.83 6.83 -15.71
N GLU A 113 -8.92 7.80 -14.77
CA GLU A 113 -7.70 8.35 -14.20
C GLU A 113 -7.71 8.53 -12.69
N GLY A 114 -6.53 8.48 -12.15
CA GLY A 114 -6.15 8.37 -10.76
C GLY A 114 -6.92 9.18 -9.74
N TYR A 115 -7.34 8.52 -8.69
CA TYR A 115 -7.99 9.10 -7.52
C TYR A 115 -6.99 9.30 -6.38
N PRO A 116 -7.28 10.15 -5.40
CA PRO A 116 -6.47 10.19 -4.19
C PRO A 116 -6.23 8.78 -3.61
N ARG A 117 -4.98 8.45 -3.30
CA ARG A 117 -4.46 7.13 -2.88
C ARG A 117 -4.52 5.99 -3.91
N MET A 118 -5.09 6.19 -5.07
CA MET A 118 -5.20 5.17 -6.13
C MET A 118 -4.51 5.60 -7.43
N ASN A 119 -3.84 6.76 -7.42
CA ASN A 119 -3.29 7.36 -8.62
C ASN A 119 -2.02 6.64 -9.12
N LYS A 120 -1.92 6.47 -10.46
CA LYS A 120 -0.73 5.97 -11.16
C LYS A 120 -0.32 6.82 -12.36
N SER A 121 -1.08 7.85 -12.67
CA SER A 121 -0.77 8.77 -13.76
C SER A 121 0.08 9.93 -13.26
N TYR A 122 1.11 10.31 -14.00
CA TYR A 122 2.04 11.37 -13.66
C TYR A 122 2.18 12.34 -14.82
N TRP A 123 2.35 13.62 -14.45
CA TRP A 123 2.93 14.62 -15.33
C TRP A 123 4.38 14.85 -14.94
N GLU A 124 5.25 14.92 -15.92
CA GLU A 124 6.61 15.41 -15.74
C GLU A 124 6.59 16.93 -15.86
N ILE A 125 6.55 17.62 -14.72
CA ILE A 125 6.50 19.08 -14.69
C ILE A 125 7.92 19.62 -14.76
N PRO A 126 8.27 20.44 -15.79
CA PRO A 126 9.57 21.06 -15.89
C PRO A 126 9.74 22.13 -14.79
N LEU A 127 10.87 22.11 -14.10
CA LEU A 127 11.22 23.15 -13.15
C LEU A 127 12.17 24.17 -13.79
N PRO A 128 11.98 25.49 -13.54
CA PRO A 128 12.76 26.54 -14.21
C PRO A 128 14.27 26.48 -13.98
N ASN A 129 14.73 25.84 -12.92
CA ASN A 129 16.14 25.75 -12.53
C ASN A 129 16.65 24.31 -12.41
N ASP A 130 15.90 23.34 -12.88
CA ASP A 130 16.27 21.94 -12.80
C ASP A 130 16.29 21.32 -14.21
N THR A 131 17.31 20.52 -14.48
CA THR A 131 17.41 19.81 -15.78
C THR A 131 16.53 18.57 -15.82
N ILE A 132 16.01 18.15 -14.69
CA ILE A 132 15.12 16.99 -14.53
C ILE A 132 13.79 17.53 -14.01
N GLY A 133 12.72 17.26 -14.72
CA GLY A 133 11.37 17.55 -14.25
C GLY A 133 11.00 16.76 -13.00
N ILE A 134 9.90 17.13 -12.38
CA ILE A 134 9.33 16.38 -11.25
C ILE A 134 8.09 15.61 -11.71
N ASP A 135 7.99 14.35 -11.31
CA ASP A 135 6.79 13.54 -11.54
C ASP A 135 5.71 13.93 -10.52
N VAL A 136 4.61 14.46 -11.02
CA VAL A 136 3.49 14.89 -10.19
C VAL A 136 2.29 14.02 -10.53
N PRO A 137 1.78 13.24 -9.55
CA PRO A 137 0.50 12.56 -9.70
C PRO A 137 -0.61 13.57 -9.93
N TRP A 138 -1.51 13.26 -10.83
CA TRP A 138 -2.64 14.12 -11.15
C TRP A 138 -3.96 13.36 -11.11
N CYS A 139 -5.03 14.07 -10.80
CA CYS A 139 -6.38 13.55 -10.69
C CYS A 139 -7.31 14.46 -11.46
N PHE A 140 -8.08 13.89 -12.37
CA PHE A 140 -9.18 14.61 -12.97
C PHE A 140 -10.41 14.61 -12.04
N TYR A 141 -11.09 15.73 -11.99
CA TYR A 141 -12.39 15.83 -11.33
C TYR A 141 -13.39 16.57 -12.20
N ASN A 142 -14.65 16.17 -12.12
CA ASN A 142 -15.70 16.84 -12.85
C ASN A 142 -16.09 18.13 -12.14
N ILE A 143 -16.16 19.22 -12.88
CA ILE A 143 -16.66 20.51 -12.35
C ILE A 143 -18.18 20.39 -12.08
N GLU A 144 -18.69 21.24 -11.18
CA GLU A 144 -20.08 21.22 -10.71
C GLU A 144 -20.47 19.93 -9.94
N GLU A 145 -19.50 19.10 -9.59
CA GLU A 145 -19.65 17.97 -8.70
C GLU A 145 -18.99 18.29 -7.35
N ASP A 146 -19.55 17.83 -6.25
CA ASP A 146 -19.06 18.12 -4.89
C ASP A 146 -17.77 17.33 -4.55
N PHE A 147 -16.74 17.41 -5.42
CA PHE A 147 -15.54 16.59 -5.32
C PHE A 147 -14.76 16.82 -4.02
N PHE A 148 -14.38 18.08 -3.74
CA PHE A 148 -13.59 18.40 -2.56
C PHE A 148 -14.36 18.20 -1.26
N GLU A 149 -15.66 18.44 -1.27
CA GLU A 149 -16.58 18.15 -0.15
C GLU A 149 -16.70 16.64 0.07
N THR A 150 -16.88 15.88 -1.01
CA THR A 150 -17.01 14.42 -0.95
C THR A 150 -15.76 13.78 -0.37
N PHE A 151 -14.58 14.15 -0.84
CA PHE A 151 -13.32 13.64 -0.26
C PHE A 151 -12.99 14.30 1.09
N GLY A 152 -13.55 15.48 1.40
CA GLY A 152 -13.23 16.25 2.60
C GLY A 152 -11.85 16.86 2.56
N ILE A 153 -11.31 17.09 1.38
CA ILE A 153 -10.00 17.71 1.15
C ILE A 153 -10.11 19.19 1.54
N GLN A 154 -9.27 19.64 2.46
CA GLN A 154 -9.35 20.99 3.01
C GLN A 154 -8.48 21.97 2.20
N PRO A 155 -9.02 23.15 1.82
CA PRO A 155 -8.20 24.22 1.27
C PRO A 155 -7.31 24.84 2.34
N ILE A 156 -6.14 25.35 1.95
CA ILE A 156 -5.28 26.13 2.84
C ILE A 156 -5.89 27.53 3.10
N PRO A 157 -5.50 28.23 4.18
CA PRO A 157 -5.89 29.61 4.38
C PRO A 157 -5.51 30.49 3.18
N GLY A 158 -6.45 31.29 2.69
CA GLY A 158 -6.28 32.14 1.49
C GLY A 158 -6.63 31.47 0.17
N SER A 159 -6.90 30.17 0.15
CA SER A 159 -7.47 29.46 -0.98
C SER A 159 -9.00 29.60 -1.02
N PRO A 160 -9.66 29.47 -2.17
CA PRO A 160 -11.12 29.37 -2.24
C PRO A 160 -11.66 28.23 -1.39
N SER A 161 -12.94 28.31 -1.00
CA SER A 161 -13.62 27.25 -0.24
C SER A 161 -13.72 25.94 -1.04
N GLN A 162 -13.98 24.81 -0.36
CA GLN A 162 -14.16 23.50 -1.02
C GLN A 162 -15.19 23.59 -2.15
N HIS A 163 -16.33 24.24 -1.87
CA HIS A 163 -17.40 24.41 -2.84
C HIS A 163 -16.95 25.25 -4.07
N GLU A 164 -16.23 26.34 -3.85
CA GLU A 164 -15.71 27.16 -4.97
C GLU A 164 -14.65 26.45 -5.77
N LEU A 165 -13.86 25.56 -5.14
CA LEU A 165 -12.90 24.70 -5.84
C LEU A 165 -13.59 23.61 -6.65
N SER A 166 -14.65 22.99 -6.12
CA SER A 166 -15.45 21.98 -6.82
C SER A 166 -16.20 22.57 -8.00
N MET A 167 -16.75 23.78 -7.83
CA MET A 167 -17.49 24.49 -8.90
C MET A 167 -16.60 25.03 -10.02
N ASN A 168 -15.34 25.29 -9.76
CA ASN A 168 -14.27 25.76 -10.64
C ASN A 168 -14.69 26.30 -12.03
N SER A 169 -15.50 27.35 -12.04
CA SER A 169 -16.15 27.91 -13.22
C SER A 169 -15.23 28.58 -14.24
N GLY A 170 -13.91 28.51 -14.05
CA GLY A 170 -12.92 29.21 -14.87
C GLY A 170 -12.40 28.46 -16.11
N GLY A 171 -13.04 27.35 -16.50
CA GLY A 171 -12.63 26.55 -17.66
C GLY A 171 -11.43 25.60 -17.40
N GLY A 172 -11.12 24.75 -18.38
CA GLY A 172 -10.16 23.64 -18.28
C GLY A 172 -8.68 24.01 -18.09
N GLN A 173 -8.35 25.29 -17.84
CA GLN A 173 -6.98 25.76 -17.59
C GLN A 173 -6.72 26.10 -16.14
N ASN A 174 -7.66 25.84 -15.24
CA ASN A 174 -7.47 26.03 -13.80
C ASN A 174 -7.01 24.74 -13.13
N LEU A 175 -6.00 24.83 -12.28
CA LEU A 175 -5.41 23.71 -11.57
C LEU A 175 -5.50 23.96 -10.06
N ILE A 176 -5.72 22.92 -9.31
CA ILE A 176 -5.63 22.91 -7.86
C ILE A 176 -4.48 21.98 -7.49
N ILE A 177 -3.61 22.40 -6.58
CA ILE A 177 -2.42 21.64 -6.20
C ILE A 177 -2.33 21.47 -4.68
N THR A 178 -1.60 20.48 -4.24
CA THR A 178 -1.33 20.27 -2.81
C THR A 178 -0.32 21.27 -2.26
N ARG A 179 -0.34 21.49 -0.95
CA ARG A 179 0.54 22.42 -0.23
C ARG A 179 2.03 22.13 -0.51
N SER A 180 2.46 20.89 -0.32
CA SER A 180 3.87 20.50 -0.50
C SER A 180 4.35 20.66 -1.95
N LEU A 181 3.46 20.46 -2.94
CA LEU A 181 3.77 20.73 -4.35
C LEU A 181 3.92 22.24 -4.60
N ALA A 182 2.99 23.05 -4.06
CA ALA A 182 3.06 24.51 -4.17
C ALA A 182 4.34 25.07 -3.55
N GLU A 183 4.71 24.60 -2.36
CA GLU A 183 5.96 24.98 -1.69
C GLU A 183 7.20 24.57 -2.51
N ARG A 184 7.19 23.38 -3.12
CA ARG A 184 8.30 22.90 -3.97
C ARG A 184 8.53 23.79 -5.20
N ILE A 185 7.45 24.23 -5.85
CA ILE A 185 7.53 24.97 -7.11
C ILE A 185 7.69 26.47 -6.88
N TYR A 186 6.97 27.05 -5.91
CA TYR A 186 6.88 28.49 -5.71
C TYR A 186 7.50 29.00 -4.40
N GLY A 187 8.01 28.10 -3.55
CA GLY A 187 8.63 28.44 -2.27
C GLY A 187 7.65 28.66 -1.11
N SER A 188 6.37 28.98 -1.39
CA SER A 188 5.30 28.99 -0.39
C SER A 188 3.97 28.61 -1.02
N ALA A 189 3.08 28.03 -0.23
CA ALA A 189 1.77 27.57 -0.70
C ALA A 189 0.88 28.76 -1.12
N GLU A 190 0.89 29.84 -0.36
CA GLU A 190 0.09 31.03 -0.65
C GLU A 190 0.55 31.77 -1.90
N ALA A 191 1.88 31.78 -2.16
CA ALA A 191 2.46 32.42 -3.34
C ALA A 191 2.12 31.71 -4.65
N ALA A 192 1.67 30.47 -4.60
CA ALA A 192 1.29 29.67 -5.76
C ALA A 192 -0.05 30.13 -6.37
N ILE A 193 -0.97 30.63 -5.56
CA ILE A 193 -2.33 30.99 -6.00
C ILE A 193 -2.24 32.11 -7.05
N GLY A 194 -2.89 31.88 -8.20
CA GLY A 194 -2.89 32.81 -9.35
C GLY A 194 -1.63 32.74 -10.22
N LYS A 195 -0.66 31.87 -9.92
CA LYS A 195 0.52 31.63 -10.75
C LYS A 195 0.23 30.64 -11.87
N ASN A 196 1.05 30.72 -12.91
CA ASN A 196 0.98 29.79 -14.05
C ASN A 196 1.94 28.61 -13.84
N LEU A 197 1.48 27.42 -14.20
CA LEU A 197 2.24 26.17 -14.19
C LEU A 197 2.25 25.57 -15.59
N ASP A 198 3.45 25.29 -16.12
CA ASP A 198 3.62 24.49 -17.31
C ASP A 198 3.46 23.00 -16.95
N SER A 199 2.55 22.31 -17.62
CA SER A 199 2.31 20.89 -17.36
C SER A 199 3.37 19.95 -17.97
N GLY A 200 4.34 20.49 -18.71
CA GLY A 200 5.27 19.70 -19.51
C GLY A 200 4.65 19.09 -20.78
N SER A 201 3.34 19.21 -20.93
CA SER A 201 2.61 18.70 -22.09
C SER A 201 2.42 19.77 -23.15
N THR A 202 2.22 19.35 -24.39
CA THR A 202 1.97 20.27 -25.51
C THR A 202 0.74 19.86 -26.31
N TYR A 203 0.02 20.83 -26.85
CA TYR A 203 -1.01 20.57 -27.85
C TYR A 203 -0.56 21.07 -29.24
N GLY A 204 -0.99 20.39 -30.30
CA GLY A 204 -0.72 20.77 -31.68
C GLY A 204 -1.88 21.52 -32.31
N ASP A 205 -1.60 22.53 -33.13
CA ASP A 205 -2.60 23.31 -33.87
C ASP A 205 -3.06 22.65 -35.19
N GLY A 206 -2.64 21.41 -35.42
CA GLY A 206 -2.91 20.71 -36.71
C GLY A 206 -2.02 21.12 -37.89
N THR A 207 -1.20 22.19 -37.71
CA THR A 207 -0.26 22.68 -38.72
C THR A 207 1.19 22.24 -38.44
N GLY A 208 1.40 21.49 -37.37
CA GLY A 208 2.70 20.99 -36.92
C GLY A 208 3.35 21.81 -35.84
N ASN A 209 2.77 22.92 -35.42
CA ASN A 209 3.24 23.70 -34.29
C ASN A 209 2.77 23.06 -33.00
N LYS A 210 3.64 23.09 -31.96
CA LYS A 210 3.34 22.62 -30.61
C LYS A 210 3.40 23.78 -29.61
N TYR A 211 2.38 23.86 -28.80
CA TYR A 211 2.26 24.91 -27.76
C TYR A 211 2.20 24.26 -26.39
N PRO A 212 2.89 24.81 -25.37
CA PRO A 212 2.82 24.28 -24.01
C PRO A 212 1.41 24.43 -23.43
N ILE A 213 0.97 23.45 -22.67
CA ILE A 213 -0.28 23.51 -21.91
C ILE A 213 0.05 24.15 -20.56
N ILE A 214 -0.42 25.37 -20.37
CA ILE A 214 -0.19 26.16 -19.17
C ILE A 214 -1.48 26.23 -18.37
N TYR A 215 -1.41 25.87 -17.09
CA TYR A 215 -2.51 25.98 -16.14
C TYR A 215 -2.28 27.17 -15.22
N THR A 216 -3.37 27.78 -14.76
CA THR A 216 -3.36 28.79 -13.68
C THR A 216 -3.72 28.09 -12.37
N ILE A 217 -2.92 28.25 -11.32
CA ILE A 217 -3.22 27.71 -10.01
C ILE A 217 -4.40 28.46 -9.41
N ARG A 218 -5.56 27.82 -9.38
CA ARG A 218 -6.80 28.40 -8.84
C ARG A 218 -6.86 28.34 -7.32
N GLY A 219 -6.29 27.29 -6.74
CA GLY A 219 -6.26 27.08 -5.31
C GLY A 219 -5.22 26.07 -4.88
N VAL A 220 -4.94 26.07 -3.59
CA VAL A 220 -4.04 25.12 -2.93
C VAL A 220 -4.80 24.42 -1.81
N VAL A 221 -4.65 23.12 -1.72
CA VAL A 221 -5.27 22.28 -0.70
C VAL A 221 -4.21 21.66 0.21
N GLU A 222 -4.62 21.20 1.39
CA GLU A 222 -3.73 20.44 2.27
C GLU A 222 -3.23 19.17 1.57
N ASP A 223 -2.12 18.62 2.06
CA ASP A 223 -1.50 17.45 1.46
C ASP A 223 -2.42 16.23 1.53
N VAL A 224 -2.57 15.56 0.41
CA VAL A 224 -3.29 14.29 0.28
C VAL A 224 -2.35 13.23 -0.28
N GLY A 225 -2.46 12.01 0.24
CA GLY A 225 -1.71 10.88 -0.29
C GLY A 225 -2.21 10.51 -1.68
N ALA A 226 -1.36 10.64 -2.70
CA ALA A 226 -1.71 10.25 -4.05
C ALA A 226 -1.62 8.73 -4.26
N ARG A 227 -0.73 8.04 -3.51
CA ARG A 227 -0.44 6.61 -3.63
C ARG A 227 -0.37 5.90 -2.29
N THR A 228 -0.44 4.56 -2.34
CA THR A 228 -0.34 3.67 -1.17
C THR A 228 0.95 2.83 -1.14
N ASP A 229 1.81 2.95 -2.15
CA ASP A 229 3.03 2.16 -2.31
C ASP A 229 4.31 2.99 -2.23
N GLU A 230 4.19 4.32 -2.13
CA GLU A 230 5.31 5.24 -1.95
C GLU A 230 4.90 6.51 -1.18
N TYR A 231 5.87 7.30 -0.73
CA TYR A 231 5.61 8.64 -0.21
C TYR A 231 5.22 9.56 -1.37
N SER A 232 3.98 10.02 -1.36
CA SER A 232 3.45 10.85 -2.42
C SER A 232 2.38 11.80 -1.87
N THR A 233 2.80 13.04 -1.60
CA THR A 233 1.91 14.14 -1.17
C THR A 233 1.79 15.20 -2.26
N TRP A 234 2.64 15.18 -3.27
CA TRP A 234 2.47 16.04 -4.44
C TRP A 234 1.30 15.53 -5.27
N MET A 235 0.34 16.38 -5.51
CA MET A 235 -0.80 16.03 -6.35
C MET A 235 -1.35 17.28 -7.03
N ALA A 236 -1.79 17.12 -8.27
CA ALA A 236 -2.48 18.13 -9.04
C ALA A 236 -3.90 17.66 -9.36
N PHE A 237 -4.90 18.50 -9.10
CA PHE A 237 -6.30 18.25 -9.43
C PHE A 237 -6.66 19.08 -10.65
N CYS A 238 -6.97 18.40 -11.75
CA CYS A 238 -7.28 19.01 -13.02
C CYS A 238 -8.78 18.91 -13.30
N PRO A 239 -9.46 20.03 -13.57
CA PRO A 239 -10.87 19.98 -13.94
C PRO A 239 -11.02 19.36 -15.34
N ASN A 240 -11.89 18.36 -15.45
CA ASN A 240 -12.18 17.64 -16.70
C ASN A 240 -13.43 18.15 -17.43
N GLY A 241 -13.87 19.36 -17.11
CA GLY A 241 -15.13 19.86 -17.66
C GLY A 241 -16.37 19.18 -17.06
N HIS A 242 -17.48 19.26 -17.79
CA HIS A 242 -18.67 18.52 -17.42
C HIS A 242 -18.47 17.03 -17.72
N LEU A 243 -19.14 16.20 -16.92
CA LEU A 243 -19.17 14.75 -17.08
C LEU A 243 -19.36 14.39 -18.57
N SER A 244 -18.31 14.01 -19.25
CA SER A 244 -18.28 13.66 -20.67
C SER A 244 -18.31 12.15 -20.82
N TYR A 245 -19.39 11.63 -21.36
CA TYR A 245 -19.71 10.19 -21.38
C TYR A 245 -19.34 9.49 -22.67
N ASN A 246 -18.09 9.60 -23.05
CA ASN A 246 -17.54 8.63 -24.00
C ASN A 246 -17.29 7.25 -23.36
N GLN A 247 -17.83 7.03 -22.15
CA GLN A 247 -17.48 5.88 -21.33
C GLN A 247 -18.72 5.07 -20.96
N SER A 248 -18.60 3.76 -21.12
CA SER A 248 -19.59 2.78 -20.72
C SER A 248 -19.62 2.54 -19.19
N LYS A 249 -18.92 3.37 -18.40
CA LYS A 249 -18.69 3.17 -16.97
C LYS A 249 -18.67 4.50 -16.23
N ALA A 250 -19.22 4.54 -15.03
CA ALA A 250 -19.14 5.68 -14.13
C ALA A 250 -18.86 5.20 -12.70
N ARG A 251 -18.03 5.92 -11.98
CA ARG A 251 -17.74 5.68 -10.57
C ARG A 251 -18.32 6.82 -9.74
N LEU A 252 -19.11 6.46 -8.74
CA LEU A 252 -19.60 7.40 -7.74
C LEU A 252 -18.84 7.20 -6.45
N VAL A 253 -18.40 8.29 -5.85
CA VAL A 253 -17.90 8.30 -4.48
C VAL A 253 -18.96 8.95 -3.60
N ILE A 254 -19.33 8.25 -2.54
CA ILE A 254 -20.38 8.59 -1.61
C ILE A 254 -19.72 8.86 -0.27
N ARG A 255 -19.94 10.06 0.29
CA ARG A 255 -19.53 10.40 1.65
C ARG A 255 -20.67 10.19 2.61
N LEU A 256 -20.45 9.33 3.60
CA LEU A 256 -21.40 9.09 4.67
C LEU A 256 -21.34 10.18 5.75
N LYS A 257 -22.46 10.46 6.40
CA LYS A 257 -22.53 11.34 7.56
C LYS A 257 -21.75 10.74 8.75
N PRO A 258 -21.28 11.58 9.69
CA PRO A 258 -20.62 11.09 10.89
C PRO A 258 -21.51 10.13 11.69
N GLY A 259 -20.94 9.01 12.15
CA GLY A 259 -21.65 8.03 12.97
C GLY A 259 -22.45 6.96 12.20
N VAL A 260 -22.51 7.04 10.88
CA VAL A 260 -23.11 5.99 10.06
C VAL A 260 -22.24 4.74 10.04
N ASN A 261 -22.85 3.56 10.19
CA ASN A 261 -22.14 2.29 10.07
C ASN A 261 -21.96 1.95 8.59
N MET A 262 -20.72 2.10 8.10
CA MET A 262 -20.37 1.85 6.70
C MET A 262 -20.70 0.42 6.24
N THR A 263 -20.35 -0.60 7.03
CA THR A 263 -20.60 -2.00 6.66
C THR A 263 -22.08 -2.25 6.43
N ARG A 264 -22.92 -1.77 7.34
CA ARG A 264 -24.35 -1.89 7.21
C ARG A 264 -24.89 -1.14 5.98
N PHE A 265 -24.42 0.08 5.74
CA PHE A 265 -24.79 0.86 4.56
C PHE A 265 -24.44 0.13 3.27
N VAL A 266 -23.21 -0.39 3.18
CA VAL A 266 -22.73 -1.14 2.01
C VAL A 266 -23.57 -2.41 1.79
N GLU A 267 -23.88 -3.16 2.84
CA GLU A 267 -24.74 -4.35 2.76
C GLU A 267 -26.15 -4.01 2.28
N GLU A 268 -26.77 -2.99 2.86
CA GLU A 268 -28.13 -2.54 2.48
C GLU A 268 -28.17 -2.05 1.03
N GLN A 269 -27.20 -1.23 0.58
CA GLN A 269 -27.17 -0.73 -0.78
C GLN A 269 -26.83 -1.83 -1.79
N THR A 270 -25.94 -2.75 -1.44
CA THR A 270 -25.62 -3.91 -2.28
C THR A 270 -26.86 -4.80 -2.51
N TYR A 271 -27.69 -4.99 -1.50
CA TYR A 271 -28.94 -5.72 -1.65
C TYR A 271 -29.94 -5.00 -2.59
N ARG A 272 -29.90 -3.65 -2.62
CA ARG A 272 -30.80 -2.81 -3.43
C ARG A 272 -30.26 -2.50 -4.83
N THR A 273 -29.11 -3.04 -5.24
CA THR A 273 -28.51 -2.73 -6.55
C THR A 273 -29.47 -2.94 -7.72
N GLY A 274 -30.32 -3.99 -7.65
CA GLY A 274 -31.34 -4.25 -8.67
C GLY A 274 -32.44 -3.18 -8.75
N GLU A 275 -32.77 -2.50 -7.64
CA GLU A 275 -33.76 -1.41 -7.61
C GLU A 275 -33.16 -0.10 -8.14
N LEU A 276 -31.85 0.07 -7.97
CA LEU A 276 -31.10 1.25 -8.40
C LEU A 276 -30.63 1.18 -9.87
N ALA A 277 -30.72 0.00 -10.49
CA ALA A 277 -30.42 -0.18 -11.90
C ALA A 277 -31.51 0.42 -12.80
N SER A 278 -31.15 0.78 -14.00
CA SER A 278 -32.10 1.22 -15.06
C SER A 278 -32.11 0.23 -16.23
N GLU A 279 -32.90 0.55 -17.28
CA GLU A 279 -32.85 -0.24 -18.52
C GLU A 279 -31.50 -0.14 -19.25
N HIS A 280 -30.68 0.87 -18.93
CA HIS A 280 -29.45 1.16 -19.65
C HIS A 280 -28.18 0.85 -18.85
N PHE A 281 -28.25 0.83 -17.54
CA PHE A 281 -27.08 0.56 -16.69
C PHE A 281 -27.39 -0.36 -15.51
N VAL A 282 -26.34 -0.97 -14.99
CA VAL A 282 -26.35 -1.78 -13.77
C VAL A 282 -25.31 -1.23 -12.79
N ILE A 283 -25.65 -1.26 -11.50
CA ILE A 283 -24.69 -1.01 -10.43
C ILE A 283 -24.00 -2.32 -10.12
N CYS A 284 -22.68 -2.35 -10.27
CA CYS A 284 -21.90 -3.58 -10.08
C CYS A 284 -21.61 -3.88 -8.61
N SER A 285 -21.35 -2.84 -7.81
CA SER A 285 -20.97 -3.02 -6.40
C SER A 285 -21.09 -1.73 -5.62
N PHE A 286 -21.28 -1.88 -4.30
CA PHE A 286 -20.98 -0.86 -3.30
C PHE A 286 -19.86 -1.42 -2.43
N VAL A 287 -18.76 -0.70 -2.31
CA VAL A 287 -17.60 -1.13 -1.52
C VAL A 287 -16.99 0.04 -0.76
N PRO A 288 -16.38 -0.18 0.42
CA PRO A 288 -15.58 0.85 1.06
C PRO A 288 -14.49 1.37 0.10
N TYR A 289 -14.20 2.65 0.16
CA TYR A 289 -13.21 3.28 -0.74
C TYR A 289 -11.84 2.59 -0.70
N VAL A 290 -11.42 2.13 0.48
CA VAL A 290 -10.13 1.42 0.67
C VAL A 290 -10.08 0.08 -0.05
N ASP A 291 -11.23 -0.56 -0.24
CA ASP A 291 -11.38 -1.88 -0.87
C ASP A 291 -11.79 -1.77 -2.35
N ALA A 292 -12.04 -0.54 -2.83
CA ALA A 292 -12.47 -0.33 -4.20
C ALA A 292 -11.38 -0.73 -5.19
N PRO A 293 -11.75 -1.40 -6.31
CA PRO A 293 -10.83 -1.69 -7.38
C PRO A 293 -10.18 -0.40 -7.90
N LYS A 294 -8.86 -0.41 -8.03
CA LYS A 294 -8.09 0.78 -8.45
C LYS A 294 -8.41 1.23 -9.87
N ASN A 295 -8.91 0.30 -10.70
CA ASN A 295 -9.40 0.57 -12.05
C ASN A 295 -10.76 -0.09 -12.29
N MET A 296 -11.66 0.62 -12.97
CA MET A 296 -12.94 0.06 -13.40
C MET A 296 -12.78 -1.02 -14.48
N ASP A 297 -11.67 -1.03 -15.20
CA ASP A 297 -11.38 -2.01 -16.27
C ASP A 297 -11.02 -3.40 -15.72
N SER A 298 -10.68 -3.51 -14.43
CA SER A 298 -10.29 -4.77 -13.80
C SER A 298 -11.39 -5.86 -13.81
N PHE A 299 -12.60 -5.54 -14.22
CA PHE A 299 -13.66 -6.54 -14.38
C PHE A 299 -13.65 -7.24 -15.75
N ASP A 300 -13.09 -6.60 -16.80
CA ASP A 300 -13.09 -7.13 -18.17
C ASP A 300 -11.70 -7.49 -18.70
N SER A 301 -10.66 -7.01 -18.07
CA SER A 301 -9.27 -7.33 -18.39
C SER A 301 -8.50 -7.60 -17.10
N PRO A 302 -7.61 -8.59 -17.06
CA PRO A 302 -6.64 -8.73 -15.99
C PRO A 302 -5.67 -7.55 -16.10
N ASP A 303 -6.04 -6.44 -15.48
CA ASP A 303 -5.37 -5.17 -15.63
C ASP A 303 -4.01 -5.17 -14.94
N PHE A 304 -3.06 -4.43 -15.50
CA PHE A 304 -1.72 -4.23 -14.97
C PHE A 304 -1.71 -3.80 -13.49
N ASN A 305 -2.77 -3.22 -13.01
CA ASN A 305 -2.96 -2.74 -11.64
C ASN A 305 -3.56 -3.78 -10.70
N ALA A 306 -4.55 -4.55 -11.15
CA ALA A 306 -5.01 -5.75 -10.47
C ALA A 306 -3.89 -6.78 -10.41
N GLN A 307 -3.07 -6.87 -11.47
CA GLN A 307 -1.86 -7.66 -11.51
C GLN A 307 -0.87 -7.24 -10.41
N SER A 308 -0.63 -5.95 -10.23
CA SER A 308 0.29 -5.45 -9.19
C SER A 308 -0.17 -5.79 -7.76
N ASP A 309 -1.47 -5.70 -7.47
CA ASP A 309 -2.01 -6.08 -6.16
C ASP A 309 -2.09 -7.61 -6.00
N TYR A 310 -2.43 -8.33 -7.07
CA TYR A 310 -2.38 -9.79 -7.12
C TYR A 310 -0.94 -10.30 -6.93
N ASP A 311 0.03 -9.72 -7.65
CA ASP A 311 1.44 -10.09 -7.55
C ASP A 311 1.98 -9.79 -6.14
N PHE A 312 1.54 -8.70 -5.52
CA PHE A 312 1.90 -8.42 -4.14
C PHE A 312 1.28 -9.45 -3.18
N ASN A 313 -0.01 -9.72 -3.28
CA ASN A 313 -0.68 -10.69 -2.43
C ASN A 313 -0.09 -12.10 -2.62
N LEU A 314 0.26 -12.47 -3.86
CA LEU A 314 0.96 -13.70 -4.17
C LEU A 314 2.36 -13.70 -3.56
N SER A 315 3.08 -12.59 -3.63
CA SER A 315 4.40 -12.42 -3.01
C SER A 315 4.33 -12.55 -1.50
N VAL A 316 3.34 -11.93 -0.86
CA VAL A 316 3.09 -12.05 0.59
C VAL A 316 2.75 -13.49 0.97
N ALA A 317 1.83 -14.14 0.24
CA ALA A 317 1.46 -15.53 0.49
C ALA A 317 2.68 -16.47 0.33
N THR A 318 3.47 -16.24 -0.70
CA THR A 318 4.71 -16.98 -0.97
C THR A 318 5.74 -16.75 0.13
N ALA A 319 5.94 -15.50 0.56
CA ALA A 319 6.85 -15.16 1.65
C ALA A 319 6.42 -15.81 2.98
N ILE A 320 5.14 -15.78 3.30
CA ILE A 320 4.58 -16.45 4.50
C ILE A 320 4.81 -17.96 4.40
N PHE A 321 4.53 -18.56 3.25
CA PHE A 321 4.76 -20.00 3.04
C PHE A 321 6.23 -20.38 3.24
N PHE A 322 7.16 -19.66 2.62
CA PHE A 322 8.59 -19.90 2.80
C PHE A 322 9.02 -19.66 4.24
N LEU A 323 8.56 -18.59 4.88
CA LEU A 323 8.89 -18.29 6.26
C LEU A 323 8.42 -19.38 7.22
N ILE A 324 7.20 -19.89 7.04
CA ILE A 324 6.69 -21.02 7.83
C ILE A 324 7.58 -22.27 7.62
N ASN A 325 7.93 -22.61 6.37
CA ASN A 325 8.79 -23.76 6.09
C ASN A 325 10.18 -23.61 6.72
N LEU A 326 10.77 -22.41 6.60
CA LEU A 326 12.07 -22.12 7.23
C LEU A 326 11.99 -22.23 8.76
N CYS A 327 10.92 -21.68 9.35
CA CYS A 327 10.68 -21.77 10.79
C CYS A 327 10.53 -23.23 11.25
N LEU A 328 9.79 -24.05 10.50
CA LEU A 328 9.65 -25.48 10.79
C LEU A 328 10.99 -26.23 10.71
N GLY A 329 11.83 -25.91 9.71
CA GLY A 329 13.19 -26.44 9.60
C GLY A 329 14.02 -26.12 10.82
N VAL A 330 14.09 -24.85 11.20
CA VAL A 330 14.80 -24.38 12.42
C VAL A 330 14.26 -25.05 13.68
N ILE A 331 12.94 -25.10 13.85
CA ILE A 331 12.31 -25.78 14.98
C ILE A 331 12.73 -27.27 15.02
N GLY A 332 12.68 -27.96 13.87
CA GLY A 332 13.05 -29.36 13.76
C GLY A 332 14.52 -29.61 14.14
N THR A 333 15.41 -28.76 13.66
CA THR A 333 16.85 -28.86 13.95
C THR A 333 17.13 -28.63 15.44
N PHE A 334 16.52 -27.59 16.03
CA PHE A 334 16.64 -27.35 17.48
C PHE A 334 15.98 -28.45 18.31
N TRP A 335 14.86 -29.01 17.84
CA TRP A 335 14.22 -30.15 18.49
C TRP A 335 15.16 -31.34 18.57
N MET A 336 15.78 -31.75 17.46
CA MET A 336 16.73 -32.84 17.42
C MET A 336 17.95 -32.58 18.32
N GLN A 337 18.50 -31.38 18.26
CA GLN A 337 19.64 -30.99 19.08
C GLN A 337 19.31 -31.04 20.58
N THR A 338 18.15 -30.53 20.97
CA THR A 338 17.73 -30.53 22.36
C THR A 338 17.43 -31.93 22.87
N LYS A 339 16.82 -32.79 22.03
CA LYS A 339 16.56 -34.20 22.38
C LYS A 339 17.85 -34.98 22.64
N ARG A 340 18.91 -34.77 21.85
CA ARG A 340 20.22 -35.40 22.08
C ARG A 340 20.88 -34.98 23.40
N ARG A 341 20.50 -33.88 23.97
CA ARG A 341 21.00 -33.35 25.26
C ARG A 341 20.19 -33.78 26.47
N THR A 342 19.29 -34.75 26.33
CA THR A 342 18.46 -35.26 27.42
C THR A 342 19.33 -35.79 28.56
N GLU A 343 20.39 -36.56 28.26
CA GLU A 343 21.32 -37.09 29.21
C GLU A 343 22.09 -35.98 29.97
N GLU A 344 22.65 -35.00 29.25
CA GLU A 344 23.32 -33.84 29.84
C GLU A 344 22.39 -33.10 30.82
N SER A 345 21.12 -32.94 30.47
CA SER A 345 20.12 -32.29 31.28
C SER A 345 19.76 -33.13 32.50
N GLY A 346 19.73 -34.47 32.40
CA GLY A 346 19.56 -35.42 33.46
C GLY A 346 20.71 -35.34 34.50
N ILE A 347 21.95 -35.32 34.03
CA ILE A 347 23.14 -35.17 34.85
C ILE A 347 23.11 -33.81 35.59
N MET A 348 22.81 -32.69 34.89
CA MET A 348 22.72 -31.37 35.54
C MET A 348 21.65 -31.33 36.63
N ARG A 349 20.54 -32.02 36.43
CA ARG A 349 19.47 -32.13 37.47
C ARG A 349 19.90 -32.98 38.66
N ALA A 350 20.62 -34.06 38.45
CA ALA A 350 21.18 -34.87 39.51
C ALA A 350 22.14 -34.06 40.41
N PHE A 351 22.88 -33.10 39.79
CA PHE A 351 23.70 -32.12 40.51
C PHE A 351 22.95 -30.89 41.06
N GLY A 352 21.60 -30.91 41.07
CA GLY A 352 20.78 -29.89 41.69
C GLY A 352 20.42 -28.68 40.80
N ALA A 353 20.62 -28.75 39.51
CA ALA A 353 20.19 -27.67 38.62
C ALA A 353 18.66 -27.60 38.53
N THR A 354 18.11 -26.38 38.68
CA THR A 354 16.69 -26.14 38.53
C THR A 354 16.25 -26.22 37.04
N LYS A 355 14.99 -26.59 36.81
CA LYS A 355 14.39 -26.65 35.47
C LYS A 355 14.57 -25.34 34.70
N ARG A 356 14.29 -24.20 35.35
CA ARG A 356 14.45 -22.85 34.75
C ARG A 356 15.87 -22.54 34.37
N ARG A 357 16.86 -23.02 35.12
CA ARG A 357 18.29 -22.81 34.81
C ARG A 357 18.72 -23.55 33.56
N ILE A 358 18.25 -24.79 33.36
CA ILE A 358 18.56 -25.59 32.18
C ILE A 358 17.90 -24.99 30.93
N MET A 359 16.60 -24.64 31.01
CA MET A 359 15.91 -23.95 29.93
C MET A 359 16.57 -22.62 29.56
N GLY A 360 16.94 -21.83 30.58
CA GLY A 360 17.65 -20.57 30.36
C GLY A 360 19.02 -20.74 29.69
N LEU A 361 19.71 -21.85 29.95
CA LEU A 361 20.97 -22.17 29.27
C LEU A 361 20.77 -22.47 27.78
N PHE A 362 19.79 -23.29 27.43
CA PHE A 362 19.47 -23.61 26.04
C PHE A 362 18.97 -22.40 25.25
N LEU A 363 18.11 -21.57 25.87
CA LEU A 363 17.68 -20.31 25.27
C LEU A 363 18.84 -19.35 25.04
N ALA A 364 19.77 -19.26 26.00
CA ALA A 364 20.92 -18.37 25.86
C ALA A 364 21.89 -18.85 24.76
N GLU A 365 22.06 -20.17 24.57
CA GLU A 365 22.81 -20.72 23.44
C GLU A 365 22.15 -20.39 22.09
N GLY A 366 20.83 -20.58 21.96
CA GLY A 366 20.06 -20.21 20.78
C GLY A 366 20.11 -18.70 20.50
N PHE A 367 20.00 -17.87 21.53
CA PHE A 367 20.12 -16.41 21.42
C PHE A 367 21.48 -16.00 20.86
N VAL A 368 22.59 -16.56 21.39
CA VAL A 368 23.94 -16.26 20.92
C VAL A 368 24.14 -16.69 19.46
N LEU A 369 23.67 -17.88 19.10
CA LEU A 369 23.76 -18.37 17.71
C LEU A 369 22.97 -17.48 16.75
N THR A 370 21.73 -17.14 17.09
CA THR A 370 20.86 -16.26 16.28
C THR A 370 21.49 -14.88 16.11
N THR A 371 21.99 -14.29 17.20
CA THR A 371 22.62 -12.97 17.17
C THR A 371 23.86 -12.97 16.27
N LEU A 372 24.71 -13.99 16.39
CA LEU A 372 25.91 -14.11 15.57
C LEU A 372 25.57 -14.36 14.09
N SER A 373 24.55 -15.19 13.82
CA SER A 373 24.06 -15.45 12.45
C SER A 373 23.50 -14.19 11.83
N MET A 374 22.71 -13.40 12.58
CA MET A 374 22.17 -12.14 12.10
C MET A 374 23.27 -11.13 11.80
N PHE A 375 24.29 -11.05 12.64
CA PHE A 375 25.44 -10.16 12.37
C PHE A 375 26.16 -10.51 11.05
N ILE A 376 26.40 -11.79 10.80
CA ILE A 376 27.00 -12.25 9.53
C ILE A 376 26.05 -11.99 8.37
N THR A 377 24.76 -12.24 8.53
CA THR A 377 23.74 -11.94 7.52
C THR A 377 23.72 -10.46 7.16
N CYS A 378 23.79 -9.55 8.13
CA CYS A 378 23.87 -8.11 7.86
C CYS A 378 25.09 -7.76 6.99
N ILE A 379 26.26 -8.35 7.28
CA ILE A 379 27.47 -8.12 6.46
C ILE A 379 27.27 -8.67 5.04
N LEU A 380 26.73 -9.87 4.89
CA LEU A 380 26.47 -10.48 3.59
C LEU A 380 25.44 -9.66 2.79
N TYR A 381 24.36 -9.21 3.43
CA TYR A 381 23.32 -8.44 2.79
C TYR A 381 23.81 -7.05 2.34
N LEU A 382 24.61 -6.36 3.16
CA LEU A 382 25.27 -5.11 2.76
C LEU A 382 26.18 -5.30 1.54
N ASN A 383 26.91 -6.40 1.47
CA ASN A 383 27.71 -6.73 0.28
C ASN A 383 26.82 -7.03 -0.93
N TYR A 384 25.73 -7.77 -0.75
CA TYR A 384 24.77 -8.09 -1.79
C TYR A 384 24.17 -6.82 -2.42
N VAL A 385 23.78 -5.84 -1.59
CA VAL A 385 23.29 -4.54 -2.06
C VAL A 385 24.39 -3.72 -2.74
N LYS A 386 25.63 -3.70 -2.17
CA LYS A 386 26.76 -2.94 -2.75
C LYS A 386 27.21 -3.48 -4.11
N THR A 387 27.12 -4.77 -4.35
CA THR A 387 27.47 -5.38 -5.64
C THR A 387 26.39 -5.15 -6.72
N GLY A 388 25.26 -4.56 -6.37
CA GLY A 388 24.14 -4.33 -7.29
C GLY A 388 23.33 -5.59 -7.62
N LEU A 389 23.65 -6.73 -6.99
CA LEU A 389 22.86 -7.96 -7.13
C LEU A 389 21.52 -7.87 -6.39
N GLY A 390 21.47 -7.10 -5.29
CA GLY A 390 20.25 -6.80 -4.56
C GLY A 390 20.01 -5.30 -4.46
N LYS A 391 18.77 -4.95 -4.09
CA LYS A 391 18.35 -3.57 -3.84
C LYS A 391 17.54 -3.52 -2.54
N LEU A 392 17.63 -2.40 -1.82
CA LEU A 392 16.64 -2.08 -0.79
C LEU A 392 15.33 -1.71 -1.48
N CYS A 393 14.22 -2.08 -0.88
CA CYS A 393 12.90 -1.76 -1.39
C CYS A 393 12.58 -0.27 -1.12
N ILE A 394 13.30 0.62 -1.78
CA ILE A 394 13.08 2.06 -1.73
C ILE A 394 12.39 2.45 -3.03
N PRO A 395 11.15 2.99 -2.98
CA PRO A 395 10.46 3.48 -4.17
C PRO A 395 11.28 4.55 -4.89
N SER A 396 11.23 4.54 -6.22
CA SER A 396 11.92 5.53 -7.06
C SER A 396 11.01 6.72 -7.36
N SER A 397 10.58 7.45 -6.35
CA SER A 397 9.82 8.68 -6.53
C SER A 397 10.75 9.88 -6.74
N THR A 398 10.33 10.83 -7.57
CA THR A 398 11.01 12.14 -7.69
C THR A 398 10.73 13.04 -6.49
N GLN A 399 9.69 12.74 -5.73
CA GLN A 399 9.40 13.44 -4.48
C GLN A 399 10.37 12.99 -3.37
N PRO A 400 11.02 13.93 -2.67
CA PRO A 400 11.81 13.60 -1.49
C PRO A 400 10.97 12.94 -0.42
N ASP A 401 11.37 11.75 -0.02
CA ASP A 401 10.70 11.00 1.05
C ASP A 401 11.40 11.26 2.39
N PRO A 402 10.76 11.92 3.35
CA PRO A 402 11.33 12.20 4.67
C PRO A 402 11.25 11.01 5.61
N THR A 403 10.70 9.87 5.18
CA THR A 403 10.49 8.71 6.05
C THR A 403 11.76 7.86 6.20
N TRP A 404 11.70 6.91 7.14
CA TRP A 404 12.78 5.96 7.37
C TRP A 404 13.07 5.07 6.15
N VAL A 405 12.12 4.94 5.22
CA VAL A 405 12.28 4.10 4.02
C VAL A 405 13.34 4.67 3.08
N ALA A 406 13.37 5.98 2.88
CA ALA A 406 14.37 6.62 2.03
C ALA A 406 15.75 6.74 2.69
N ASP A 407 15.81 6.77 4.01
CA ASP A 407 17.07 6.78 4.77
C ASP A 407 17.71 5.38 4.78
N LYS A 408 18.62 5.11 3.84
CA LYS A 408 19.23 3.79 3.65
C LYS A 408 19.80 3.16 4.93
N PRO A 409 20.56 3.86 5.79
CA PRO A 409 21.03 3.33 7.06
C PRO A 409 19.88 2.95 8.00
N LEU A 410 18.90 3.83 8.16
CA LEU A 410 17.77 3.62 9.06
C LEU A 410 16.87 2.50 8.55
N HIS A 411 16.58 2.47 7.25
CA HIS A 411 15.86 1.40 6.56
C HIS A 411 16.50 0.03 6.85
N PHE A 412 17.80 -0.08 6.58
CA PHE A 412 18.54 -1.31 6.82
C PHE A 412 18.46 -1.76 8.29
N LEU A 413 18.56 -0.82 9.23
CA LEU A 413 18.52 -1.11 10.65
C LEU A 413 17.11 -1.58 11.11
N ILE A 414 16.06 -0.92 10.64
CA ILE A 414 14.68 -1.28 10.97
C ILE A 414 14.34 -2.67 10.44
N ILE A 415 14.60 -2.95 9.16
CA ILE A 415 14.32 -4.26 8.57
C ILE A 415 15.14 -5.35 9.24
N SER A 416 16.43 -5.09 9.49
CA SER A 416 17.28 -6.04 10.23
C SER A 416 16.74 -6.31 11.63
N GLY A 417 16.22 -5.31 12.31
CA GLY A 417 15.57 -5.46 13.62
C GLY A 417 14.32 -6.34 13.57
N ILE A 418 13.46 -6.12 12.57
CA ILE A 418 12.23 -6.91 12.36
C ILE A 418 12.59 -8.37 12.10
N VAL A 419 13.50 -8.63 11.15
CA VAL A 419 13.98 -9.99 10.83
C VAL A 419 14.56 -10.67 12.06
N TYR A 420 15.43 -9.97 12.80
CA TYR A 420 16.03 -10.50 14.01
C TYR A 420 14.99 -10.92 15.05
N LEU A 421 13.97 -10.08 15.29
CA LEU A 421 12.91 -10.39 16.25
C LEU A 421 12.08 -11.60 15.82
N ILE A 422 11.74 -11.72 14.54
CA ILE A 422 10.98 -12.86 14.00
C ILE A 422 11.79 -14.15 14.17
N ILE A 423 13.04 -14.16 13.76
CA ILE A 423 13.90 -15.36 13.85
C ILE A 423 14.18 -15.70 15.31
N LEU A 424 14.44 -14.73 16.16
CA LEU A 424 14.66 -14.96 17.59
C LEU A 424 13.44 -15.60 18.26
N LEU A 425 12.23 -15.12 17.93
CA LEU A 425 10.97 -15.70 18.40
C LEU A 425 10.83 -17.16 17.93
N THR A 426 11.10 -17.41 16.65
CA THR A 426 11.06 -18.75 16.05
C THR A 426 12.01 -19.72 16.74
N VAL A 427 13.27 -19.32 16.89
CA VAL A 427 14.29 -20.12 17.59
C VAL A 427 13.90 -20.36 19.04
N SER A 428 13.37 -19.34 19.72
CA SER A 428 12.90 -19.47 21.09
C SER A 428 11.79 -20.51 21.23
N ILE A 429 10.82 -20.51 20.31
CA ILE A 429 9.73 -21.52 20.26
C ILE A 429 10.33 -22.91 20.00
N GLY A 430 11.25 -23.04 19.04
CA GLY A 430 11.92 -24.29 18.69
C GLY A 430 12.72 -24.90 19.83
N ILE A 431 13.24 -24.08 20.75
CA ILE A 431 13.98 -24.55 21.94
C ILE A 431 13.02 -24.82 23.11
N LEU A 432 12.06 -23.95 23.35
CA LEU A 432 11.17 -24.03 24.54
C LEU A 432 10.32 -25.29 24.52
N ILE A 433 9.72 -25.64 23.38
CA ILE A 433 8.81 -26.79 23.26
C ILE A 433 9.52 -28.11 23.64
N PRO A 434 10.68 -28.49 23.01
CA PRO A 434 11.36 -29.72 23.39
C PRO A 434 11.99 -29.66 24.77
N SER A 435 12.56 -28.52 25.17
CA SER A 435 13.16 -28.33 26.49
C SER A 435 12.15 -28.53 27.61
N TRP A 436 10.91 -28.07 27.43
CA TRP A 436 9.83 -28.28 28.40
C TRP A 436 9.54 -29.76 28.61
N ASN A 437 9.53 -30.58 27.57
CA ASN A 437 9.32 -32.02 27.68
C ASN A 437 10.49 -32.72 28.39
N ILE A 438 11.73 -32.41 27.99
CA ILE A 438 12.94 -33.02 28.58
C ILE A 438 13.07 -32.69 30.07
N VAL A 439 12.81 -31.46 30.45
CA VAL A 439 12.93 -31.02 31.82
C VAL A 439 11.82 -31.60 32.71
N ARG A 440 10.72 -32.15 32.15
CA ARG A 440 9.67 -32.87 32.89
C ARG A 440 10.02 -34.35 33.17
N THR A 441 10.85 -34.97 32.31
CA THR A 441 11.29 -36.35 32.46
C THR A 441 12.06 -36.54 33.79
N LYS A 442 11.79 -37.61 34.52
CA LYS A 442 12.49 -37.89 35.79
C LYS A 442 13.95 -38.19 35.50
N PRO A 443 14.92 -37.76 36.35
CA PRO A 443 16.35 -38.02 36.14
C PRO A 443 16.69 -39.50 35.95
N VAL A 444 15.95 -40.40 36.63
CA VAL A 444 16.14 -41.86 36.52
C VAL A 444 15.70 -42.39 35.14
N GLU A 445 14.66 -41.83 34.55
CA GLU A 445 14.19 -42.23 33.21
C GLU A 445 15.12 -41.68 32.11
N ALA A 446 15.65 -40.45 32.28
CA ALA A 446 16.58 -39.84 31.38
C ALA A 446 17.95 -40.58 31.28
N LEU A 447 18.31 -41.33 32.32
CA LEU A 447 19.57 -42.13 32.37
C LEU A 447 19.35 -43.61 32.01
N ARG A 448 18.07 -44.05 31.79
CA ARG A 448 17.70 -45.44 31.53
C ARG A 448 17.34 -45.70 30.04
N GLU A 449 17.26 -44.66 29.23
CA GLU A 449 17.05 -44.79 27.79
C GLU A 449 18.38 -45.16 27.06
N GLU A 450 18.95 -46.30 27.36
CA GLU A 450 19.86 -47.11 26.54
C GLU A 450 19.12 -48.32 26.01
#